data_abbddc8d55e858ea784123905ad348cd
#
_entry.id   abbddc8d55e858ea784123905ad348cd
#
_cell.length_a   1.000
_cell.length_b   1.000
_cell.length_c   1.000
_cell.angle_alpha   90.00
_cell.angle_beta   90.00
_cell.angle_gamma   90.00
#
_symmetry.space_group_name_H-M   'P 1'
#
loop_
_entity.id
_entity.type
_entity.pdbx_description
1 polymer ?
#
loop_
_entity_poly.entity_id
_entity_poly.type
_entity_poly.pdbx_seq_one_letter_code
_entity_poly.pdbx_strand_id
1 'polypeptide(L)'
;MKIVLDAVRLEHGSWTMAAEGSFLPGVHIVSGDVGSGKSTLATALAGMMQPAGGTITRDGIGSQMLSFQFPEYHITGLTVGEECRSWSRDPGPVLRECRLAGRGGVSPFALSRGELKRLHLACVLPGRYDLLVLDEPFSSLDVEEKERICREISVRKHGITIIFTHEQAIFPKTDFLWEISGGNLRYRGKVPDALTGWEHAPQVIKNLIASGRCPGNITKMDILEAACRT
;
A
#
# COMPACT_ATOMS: atom_id res chain seq x y z
N MET A 1 -18.95 -4.31 4.14
CA MET A 1 -17.72 -3.48 4.23
C MET A 1 -17.37 -2.96 2.85
N LYS A 2 -17.32 -1.64 2.68
CA LYS A 2 -16.90 -0.96 1.44
C LYS A 2 -16.60 0.52 1.71
N ILE A 3 -15.79 1.13 0.85
CA ILE A 3 -15.64 2.59 0.79
C ILE A 3 -16.23 3.04 -0.55
N VAL A 4 -17.13 4.01 -0.52
CA VAL A 4 -17.74 4.59 -1.72
C VAL A 4 -17.28 6.03 -1.87
N LEU A 5 -16.76 6.35 -3.04
CA LEU A 5 -16.46 7.70 -3.48
C LEU A 5 -17.56 8.16 -4.43
N ASP A 6 -18.30 9.19 -4.03
CA ASP A 6 -19.39 9.77 -4.84
C ASP A 6 -19.02 11.20 -5.20
N ALA A 7 -18.69 11.41 -6.47
CA ALA A 7 -18.28 12.69 -7.05
C ALA A 7 -17.23 13.44 -6.20
N VAL A 8 -16.27 12.71 -5.62
CA VAL A 8 -15.27 13.26 -4.70
C VAL A 8 -14.34 14.20 -5.46
N ARG A 9 -14.13 15.40 -4.89
CA ARG A 9 -13.14 16.36 -5.34
C ARG A 9 -12.18 16.64 -4.18
N LEU A 10 -10.91 16.38 -4.41
CA LEU A 10 -9.81 16.70 -3.50
C LEU A 10 -9.04 17.90 -4.04
N GLU A 11 -8.65 18.81 -3.15
CA GLU A 11 -7.92 20.04 -3.48
C GLU A 11 -6.73 20.22 -2.54
N HIS A 12 -5.60 20.66 -3.09
CA HIS A 12 -4.44 21.06 -2.31
C HIS A 12 -3.67 22.18 -3.05
N GLY A 13 -3.80 23.42 -2.58
CA GLY A 13 -3.31 24.58 -3.29
C GLY A 13 -3.98 24.73 -4.67
N SER A 14 -3.20 24.76 -5.73
CA SER A 14 -3.71 24.81 -7.12
C SER A 14 -4.00 23.41 -7.72
N TRP A 15 -3.70 22.35 -6.98
CA TRP A 15 -3.91 20.97 -7.46
C TRP A 15 -5.31 20.48 -7.11
N THR A 16 -5.94 19.79 -8.06
CA THR A 16 -7.26 19.18 -7.90
C THR A 16 -7.27 17.76 -8.42
N MET A 17 -8.07 16.89 -7.79
CA MET A 17 -8.33 15.53 -8.25
C MET A 17 -9.79 15.18 -8.10
N ALA A 18 -10.34 14.53 -9.11
CA ALA A 18 -11.64 13.88 -9.06
C ALA A 18 -11.50 12.38 -8.79
N ALA A 19 -12.36 11.84 -7.94
CA ALA A 19 -12.37 10.42 -7.62
C ALA A 19 -13.79 9.90 -7.48
N GLU A 20 -14.09 8.79 -8.15
CA GLU A 20 -15.37 8.10 -8.11
C GLU A 20 -15.15 6.59 -8.13
N GLY A 21 -16.02 5.84 -7.44
CA GLY A 21 -15.99 4.39 -7.42
C GLY A 21 -16.08 3.79 -6.03
N SER A 22 -15.77 2.49 -5.91
CA SER A 22 -15.90 1.78 -4.64
C SER A 22 -14.75 0.82 -4.41
N PHE A 23 -14.16 0.87 -3.21
CA PHE A 23 -13.21 -0.11 -2.72
C PHE A 23 -13.95 -1.19 -1.94
N LEU A 24 -13.81 -2.43 -2.38
CA LEU A 24 -14.40 -3.64 -1.77
C LEU A 24 -13.34 -4.40 -0.96
N PRO A 25 -13.71 -5.40 -0.12
CA PRO A 25 -12.73 -6.25 0.54
C PRO A 25 -11.74 -6.89 -0.44
N GLY A 26 -10.46 -6.86 -0.09
CA GLY A 26 -9.35 -7.35 -0.91
C GLY A 26 -8.17 -6.37 -0.96
N VAL A 27 -7.18 -6.70 -1.79
CA VAL A 27 -5.96 -5.91 -1.98
C VAL A 27 -6.09 -5.07 -3.26
N HIS A 28 -5.99 -3.76 -3.09
CA HIS A 28 -6.04 -2.77 -4.16
C HIS A 28 -4.67 -2.14 -4.36
N ILE A 29 -4.19 -2.08 -5.59
CA ILE A 29 -3.06 -1.24 -5.98
C ILE A 29 -3.62 0.03 -6.64
N VAL A 30 -3.15 1.17 -6.18
CA VAL A 30 -3.40 2.48 -6.77
C VAL A 30 -2.06 3.02 -7.29
N SER A 31 -1.87 2.96 -8.59
CA SER A 31 -0.67 3.46 -9.26
C SER A 31 -0.86 4.90 -9.77
N GLY A 32 0.24 5.57 -10.05
CA GLY A 32 0.24 6.93 -10.58
C GLY A 32 1.60 7.60 -10.40
N ASP A 33 1.87 8.63 -11.17
CA ASP A 33 3.13 9.36 -11.14
C ASP A 33 3.42 10.02 -9.79
N VAL A 34 4.67 10.39 -9.56
CA VAL A 34 5.04 11.23 -8.40
C VAL A 34 4.30 12.57 -8.52
N GLY A 35 3.67 12.99 -7.42
CA GLY A 35 2.86 14.21 -7.41
C GLY A 35 1.43 14.06 -7.96
N SER A 36 1.00 12.87 -8.36
CA SER A 36 -0.37 12.64 -8.86
C SER A 36 -1.48 12.74 -7.81
N GLY A 37 -1.14 12.88 -6.51
CA GLY A 37 -2.10 13.01 -5.42
C GLY A 37 -2.38 11.72 -4.65
N LYS A 38 -1.55 10.68 -4.78
CA LYS A 38 -1.68 9.41 -4.05
C LYS A 38 -1.83 9.61 -2.54
N SER A 39 -0.92 10.35 -1.92
CA SER A 39 -0.93 10.62 -0.48
C SER A 39 -2.15 11.45 -0.03
N THR A 40 -2.62 12.37 -0.88
CA THR A 40 -3.84 13.15 -0.62
C THR A 40 -5.08 12.25 -0.63
N LEU A 41 -5.18 11.35 -1.61
CA LEU A 41 -6.26 10.37 -1.64
C LEU A 41 -6.16 9.38 -0.47
N ALA A 42 -4.94 8.94 -0.10
CA ALA A 42 -4.72 8.07 1.05
C ALA A 42 -5.25 8.68 2.36
N THR A 43 -4.93 9.96 2.61
CA THR A 43 -5.42 10.68 3.80
C THR A 43 -6.93 10.89 3.78
N ALA A 44 -7.52 11.16 2.60
CA ALA A 44 -8.96 11.29 2.45
C ALA A 44 -9.69 9.96 2.68
N LEU A 45 -9.18 8.84 2.14
CA LEU A 45 -9.76 7.50 2.36
C LEU A 45 -9.67 7.08 3.82
N ALA A 46 -8.59 7.43 4.52
CA ALA A 46 -8.43 7.19 5.95
C ALA A 46 -9.25 8.16 6.85
N GLY A 47 -10.02 9.08 6.27
CA GLY A 47 -10.85 10.02 7.03
C GLY A 47 -10.09 11.14 7.73
N MET A 48 -8.81 11.30 7.43
CA MET A 48 -7.97 12.36 8.00
C MET A 48 -8.06 13.68 7.23
N MET A 49 -8.70 13.66 6.05
CA MET A 49 -8.96 14.82 5.20
C MET A 49 -10.40 14.77 4.68
N GLN A 50 -11.10 15.89 4.75
CA GLN A 50 -12.42 16.02 4.14
C GLN A 50 -12.28 16.40 2.66
N PRO A 51 -13.09 15.85 1.75
CA PRO A 51 -13.11 16.29 0.36
C PRO A 51 -13.65 17.73 0.24
N ALA A 52 -13.16 18.46 -0.75
CA ALA A 52 -13.69 19.79 -1.09
C ALA A 52 -15.07 19.72 -1.77
N GLY A 53 -15.46 18.56 -2.29
CA GLY A 53 -16.78 18.28 -2.85
C GLY A 53 -17.01 16.77 -2.94
N GLY A 54 -18.29 16.39 -3.07
CA GLY A 54 -18.69 14.99 -3.04
C GLY A 54 -18.63 14.37 -1.65
N THR A 55 -18.74 13.04 -1.57
CA THR A 55 -18.75 12.31 -0.30
C THR A 55 -17.92 11.03 -0.33
N ILE A 56 -17.30 10.71 0.82
CA ILE A 56 -16.61 9.43 1.05
C ILE A 56 -17.37 8.69 2.15
N THR A 57 -18.08 7.65 1.77
CA THR A 57 -18.80 6.79 2.70
C THR A 57 -17.97 5.57 3.06
N ARG A 58 -17.88 5.24 4.36
CA ARG A 58 -17.12 4.09 4.92
C ARG A 58 -18.09 3.15 5.59
N ASP A 59 -18.66 2.24 4.81
CA ASP A 59 -19.68 1.30 5.26
C ASP A 59 -19.03 0.04 5.86
N GLY A 60 -19.35 -0.24 7.13
CA GLY A 60 -18.81 -1.39 7.86
C GLY A 60 -17.33 -1.29 8.20
N ILE A 61 -16.74 -0.08 8.25
CA ILE A 61 -15.36 0.17 8.68
C ILE A 61 -15.40 0.64 10.14
N GLY A 62 -15.00 -0.25 11.06
CA GLY A 62 -14.89 0.05 12.50
C GLY A 62 -13.45 0.29 12.95
N SER A 63 -12.46 -0.26 12.22
CA SER A 63 -11.05 -0.11 12.52
C SER A 63 -10.26 0.25 11.27
N GLN A 64 -9.41 1.28 11.36
CA GLN A 64 -8.63 1.72 10.22
C GLN A 64 -7.21 2.09 10.61
N MET A 65 -6.29 1.93 9.65
CA MET A 65 -4.89 2.31 9.76
C MET A 65 -4.42 2.95 8.45
N LEU A 66 -3.78 4.10 8.56
CA LEU A 66 -3.01 4.72 7.48
C LEU A 66 -1.52 4.66 7.85
N SER A 67 -0.74 3.96 7.05
CA SER A 67 0.72 3.99 7.12
C SER A 67 1.23 5.02 6.12
N PHE A 68 1.75 6.14 6.60
CA PHE A 68 2.34 7.18 5.76
C PHE A 68 3.63 6.73 5.06
N GLN A 69 3.97 7.43 4.00
CA GLN A 69 5.23 7.23 3.28
C GLN A 69 6.45 7.32 4.21
N PHE A 70 6.43 8.29 5.13
CA PHE A 70 7.49 8.51 6.11
C PHE A 70 7.09 7.91 7.46
N PRO A 71 7.76 6.82 7.91
CA PRO A 71 7.41 6.15 9.14
C PRO A 71 7.63 7.01 10.40
N GLU A 72 8.42 8.07 10.30
CA GLU A 72 8.69 9.04 11.37
C GLU A 72 7.43 9.65 11.96
N TYR A 73 6.36 9.78 11.15
CA TYR A 73 5.08 10.33 11.60
C TYR A 73 4.29 9.40 12.54
N HIS A 74 4.70 8.16 12.68
CA HIS A 74 4.04 7.16 13.53
C HIS A 74 4.78 6.89 14.83
N ILE A 75 5.98 7.43 15.01
CA ILE A 75 6.82 7.14 16.18
C ILE A 75 6.25 7.78 17.42
N THR A 76 6.00 6.94 18.43
CA THR A 76 5.48 7.34 19.73
C THR A 76 6.39 6.90 20.87
N GLY A 77 7.23 5.89 20.68
CA GLY A 77 8.18 5.39 21.66
C GLY A 77 9.49 6.19 21.68
N LEU A 78 10.07 6.36 22.85
CA LEU A 78 11.40 6.97 23.02
C LEU A 78 12.51 6.01 22.58
N THR A 79 12.26 4.71 22.68
CA THR A 79 13.16 3.65 22.24
C THR A 79 12.47 2.70 21.27
N VAL A 80 13.27 1.98 20.48
CA VAL A 80 12.76 0.97 19.53
C VAL A 80 11.93 -0.10 20.24
N GLY A 81 12.31 -0.49 21.46
CA GLY A 81 11.54 -1.44 22.27
C GLY A 81 10.21 -0.86 22.76
N GLU A 82 10.18 0.40 23.13
CA GLU A 82 8.94 1.09 23.51
C GLU A 82 8.03 1.30 22.31
N GLU A 83 8.59 1.61 21.14
CA GLU A 83 7.84 1.69 19.90
C GLU A 83 7.12 0.38 19.60
N CYS A 84 7.79 -0.78 19.70
CA CYS A 84 7.11 -2.08 19.55
C CYS A 84 5.94 -2.24 20.53
N ARG A 85 6.15 -1.87 21.81
CA ARG A 85 5.11 -2.02 22.84
C ARG A 85 3.93 -1.08 22.62
N SER A 86 4.15 0.13 22.09
CA SER A 86 3.07 1.07 21.75
C SER A 86 2.09 0.47 20.73
N TRP A 87 2.59 -0.43 19.88
CA TRP A 87 1.78 -1.22 18.95
C TRP A 87 1.28 -2.55 19.53
N SER A 88 1.41 -2.76 20.84
CA SER A 88 1.08 -4.04 21.50
C SER A 88 1.85 -5.23 20.94
N ARG A 89 3.12 -5.03 20.55
CA ARG A 89 4.03 -6.04 20.04
C ARG A 89 5.13 -6.37 21.05
N ASP A 90 5.51 -7.66 21.10
CA ASP A 90 6.71 -8.06 21.85
C ASP A 90 7.96 -7.59 21.05
N PRO A 91 8.83 -6.77 21.67
CA PRO A 91 10.04 -6.31 21.01
C PRO A 91 10.97 -7.44 20.55
N GLY A 92 11.07 -8.52 21.32
CA GLY A 92 12.02 -9.60 21.02
C GLY A 92 11.88 -10.20 19.63
N PRO A 93 10.72 -10.75 19.25
CA PRO A 93 10.46 -11.25 17.90
C PRO A 93 10.57 -10.17 16.84
N VAL A 94 9.94 -9.00 17.05
CA VAL A 94 9.94 -7.90 16.08
C VAL A 94 11.36 -7.44 15.73
N LEU A 95 12.20 -7.24 16.75
CA LEU A 95 13.58 -6.79 16.54
C LEU A 95 14.43 -7.84 15.79
N ARG A 96 14.20 -9.12 16.03
CA ARG A 96 14.86 -10.18 15.25
C ARG A 96 14.42 -10.15 13.79
N GLU A 97 13.12 -10.06 13.54
CA GLU A 97 12.53 -9.98 12.21
C GLU A 97 13.06 -8.77 11.42
N CYS A 98 13.13 -7.61 12.08
CA CYS A 98 13.62 -6.37 11.48
C CYS A 98 15.16 -6.27 11.38
N ARG A 99 15.91 -7.31 11.79
CA ARG A 99 17.39 -7.28 11.87
C ARG A 99 17.89 -6.16 12.79
N LEU A 100 17.17 -5.90 13.88
CA LEU A 100 17.50 -4.90 14.92
C LEU A 100 17.78 -5.55 16.28
N ALA A 101 18.15 -6.83 16.32
CA ALA A 101 18.48 -7.53 17.55
C ALA A 101 19.55 -6.76 18.34
N GLY A 102 19.31 -6.60 19.66
CA GLY A 102 20.18 -5.82 20.55
C GLY A 102 19.98 -4.31 20.52
N ARG A 103 19.16 -3.76 19.63
CA ARG A 103 18.93 -2.31 19.47
C ARG A 103 17.65 -1.80 20.17
N GLY A 104 17.06 -2.57 21.07
CA GLY A 104 15.81 -2.20 21.74
C GLY A 104 15.87 -0.91 22.56
N GLY A 105 17.04 -0.54 23.08
CA GLY A 105 17.26 0.71 23.84
C GLY A 105 17.64 1.93 23.00
N VAL A 106 17.80 1.77 21.66
CA VAL A 106 18.17 2.85 20.76
C VAL A 106 16.95 3.70 20.42
N SER A 107 17.14 5.01 20.22
CA SER A 107 16.06 5.87 19.72
C SER A 107 15.64 5.45 18.29
N PRO A 108 14.32 5.39 17.98
CA PRO A 108 13.86 5.12 16.62
C PRO A 108 14.43 6.10 15.58
N PHE A 109 14.64 7.35 15.96
CA PHE A 109 15.22 8.38 15.07
C PHE A 109 16.72 8.18 14.79
N ALA A 110 17.40 7.28 15.48
CA ALA A 110 18.78 6.88 15.19
C ALA A 110 18.86 5.69 14.20
N LEU A 111 17.72 5.17 13.76
CA LEU A 111 17.63 4.16 12.71
C LEU A 111 17.76 4.81 11.33
N SER A 112 18.32 4.07 10.37
CA SER A 112 18.21 4.44 8.96
C SER A 112 16.73 4.37 8.51
N ARG A 113 16.39 5.08 7.43
CA ARG A 113 15.00 5.07 6.90
C ARG A 113 14.49 3.66 6.61
N GLY A 114 15.34 2.81 6.03
CA GLY A 114 14.98 1.41 5.74
C GLY A 114 14.75 0.61 7.02
N GLU A 115 15.59 0.77 8.04
CA GLU A 115 15.41 0.13 9.35
C GLU A 115 14.12 0.58 10.03
N LEU A 116 13.86 1.90 10.02
CA LEU A 116 12.65 2.46 10.62
C LEU A 116 11.38 2.00 9.87
N LYS A 117 11.45 1.94 8.53
CA LYS A 117 10.35 1.42 7.69
C LYS A 117 10.06 -0.05 7.99
N ARG A 118 11.10 -0.90 8.12
CA ARG A 118 10.94 -2.32 8.51
C ARG A 118 10.28 -2.45 9.87
N LEU A 119 10.77 -1.70 10.88
CA LEU A 119 10.21 -1.68 12.22
C LEU A 119 8.72 -1.30 12.20
N HIS A 120 8.38 -0.19 11.55
CA HIS A 120 7.02 0.30 11.44
C HIS A 120 6.09 -0.74 10.78
N LEU A 121 6.47 -1.30 9.64
CA LEU A 121 5.64 -2.28 8.93
C LEU A 121 5.50 -3.59 9.72
N ALA A 122 6.54 -4.06 10.42
CA ALA A 122 6.45 -5.22 11.30
C ALA A 122 5.51 -5.00 12.49
N CYS A 123 5.35 -3.76 12.94
CA CYS A 123 4.36 -3.41 13.97
C CYS A 123 2.93 -3.31 13.40
N VAL A 124 2.77 -2.74 12.20
CA VAL A 124 1.46 -2.43 11.60
C VAL A 124 0.83 -3.65 10.95
N LEU A 125 1.55 -4.37 10.08
CA LEU A 125 0.96 -5.40 9.21
C LEU A 125 0.25 -6.56 9.94
N PRO A 126 0.72 -7.03 11.11
CA PRO A 126 0.01 -8.06 11.86
C PRO A 126 -1.31 -7.58 12.50
N GLY A 127 -1.60 -6.27 12.45
CA GLY A 127 -2.85 -5.71 12.99
C GLY A 127 -4.07 -6.13 12.17
N ARG A 128 -5.22 -6.28 12.84
CA ARG A 128 -6.50 -6.52 12.20
C ARG A 128 -7.20 -5.19 12.00
N TYR A 129 -7.26 -4.74 10.75
CA TYR A 129 -7.92 -3.51 10.34
C TYR A 129 -8.99 -3.84 9.30
N ASP A 130 -10.15 -3.19 9.40
CA ASP A 130 -11.17 -3.20 8.35
C ASP A 130 -10.68 -2.44 7.12
N LEU A 131 -9.92 -1.35 7.36
CA LEU A 131 -9.24 -0.58 6.32
C LEU A 131 -7.76 -0.42 6.67
N LEU A 132 -6.88 -0.92 5.82
CA LEU A 132 -5.45 -0.66 5.85
C LEU A 132 -5.05 0.12 4.61
N VAL A 133 -4.59 1.34 4.79
CA VAL A 133 -4.06 2.19 3.73
C VAL A 133 -2.55 2.28 3.89
N LEU A 134 -1.80 1.93 2.86
CA LEU A 134 -0.35 1.94 2.82
C LEU A 134 0.13 2.93 1.75
N ASP A 135 0.75 4.02 2.19
CA ASP A 135 1.34 5.01 1.27
C ASP A 135 2.82 4.72 1.09
N GLU A 136 3.19 4.31 -0.13
CA GLU A 136 4.56 3.94 -0.54
C GLU A 136 5.26 2.98 0.43
N PRO A 137 4.65 1.81 0.74
CA PRO A 137 5.21 0.89 1.75
C PRO A 137 6.54 0.28 1.35
N PHE A 138 6.86 0.25 0.06
CA PHE A 138 8.06 -0.40 -0.48
C PHE A 138 9.27 0.53 -0.59
N SER A 139 9.08 1.82 -0.38
CA SER A 139 10.16 2.82 -0.48
C SER A 139 11.24 2.55 0.58
N SER A 140 12.52 2.73 0.19
CA SER A 140 13.71 2.54 1.05
C SER A 140 13.94 1.12 1.57
N LEU A 141 13.28 0.11 0.98
CA LEU A 141 13.46 -1.30 1.31
C LEU A 141 14.25 -2.03 0.22
N ASP A 142 15.05 -3.00 0.64
CA ASP A 142 15.71 -3.93 -0.28
C ASP A 142 14.71 -4.97 -0.85
N VAL A 143 15.15 -5.74 -1.84
CA VAL A 143 14.32 -6.73 -2.54
C VAL A 143 13.75 -7.78 -1.59
N GLU A 144 14.55 -8.28 -0.66
CA GLU A 144 14.15 -9.33 0.28
C GLU A 144 13.05 -8.85 1.22
N GLU A 145 13.18 -7.61 1.73
CA GLU A 145 12.19 -7.00 2.59
C GLU A 145 10.88 -6.69 1.84
N LYS A 146 10.97 -6.19 0.61
CA LYS A 146 9.79 -6.00 -0.24
C LYS A 146 9.04 -7.30 -0.45
N GLU A 147 9.73 -8.40 -0.78
CA GLU A 147 9.13 -9.72 -0.95
C GLU A 147 8.48 -10.24 0.35
N ARG A 148 9.12 -10.01 1.51
CA ARG A 148 8.55 -10.36 2.82
C ARG A 148 7.24 -9.62 3.05
N ILE A 149 7.23 -8.30 2.89
CA ILE A 149 6.04 -7.46 3.07
C ILE A 149 4.93 -7.85 2.08
N CYS A 150 5.27 -8.12 0.83
CA CYS A 150 4.30 -8.60 -0.15
C CYS A 150 3.66 -9.92 0.27
N ARG A 151 4.43 -10.86 0.83
CA ARG A 151 3.86 -12.11 1.38
C ARG A 151 2.90 -11.84 2.54
N GLU A 152 3.27 -10.98 3.48
CA GLU A 152 2.40 -10.62 4.62
C GLU A 152 1.09 -9.96 4.16
N ILE A 153 1.16 -9.05 3.22
CA ILE A 153 -0.03 -8.42 2.63
C ILE A 153 -0.89 -9.46 1.90
N SER A 154 -0.28 -10.36 1.13
CA SER A 154 -1.00 -11.36 0.31
C SER A 154 -1.79 -12.38 1.14
N VAL A 155 -1.40 -12.64 2.38
CA VAL A 155 -2.12 -13.56 3.28
C VAL A 155 -3.23 -12.90 4.08
N ARG A 156 -3.37 -11.56 4.00
CA ARG A 156 -4.48 -10.84 4.65
C ARG A 156 -5.79 -11.19 3.97
N LYS A 157 -6.70 -11.82 4.74
CA LYS A 157 -8.03 -12.22 4.24
C LYS A 157 -9.16 -11.33 4.76
N HIS A 158 -8.83 -10.32 5.55
CA HIS A 158 -9.81 -9.47 6.20
C HIS A 158 -9.63 -8.01 5.77
N GLY A 159 -10.76 -7.37 5.51
CA GLY A 159 -10.80 -5.94 5.27
C GLY A 159 -10.40 -5.50 3.85
N ILE A 160 -10.25 -4.22 3.72
CA ILE A 160 -9.81 -3.52 2.52
C ILE A 160 -8.35 -3.11 2.74
N THR A 161 -7.45 -3.54 1.87
CA THR A 161 -6.05 -3.08 1.88
C THR A 161 -5.82 -2.26 0.62
N ILE A 162 -5.46 -0.99 0.76
CA ILE A 162 -5.19 -0.08 -0.36
C ILE A 162 -3.72 0.31 -0.31
N ILE A 163 -3.00 0.05 -1.38
CA ILE A 163 -1.58 0.33 -1.51
C ILE A 163 -1.38 1.38 -2.60
N PHE A 164 -0.92 2.54 -2.20
CA PHE A 164 -0.48 3.59 -3.09
C PHE A 164 1.01 3.39 -3.39
N THR A 165 1.35 3.23 -4.66
CA THR A 165 2.75 2.96 -5.01
C THR A 165 3.08 3.33 -6.45
N HIS A 166 4.37 3.61 -6.68
CA HIS A 166 5.01 3.69 -7.99
C HIS A 166 6.00 2.53 -8.21
N GLU A 167 5.89 1.46 -7.39
CA GLU A 167 6.73 0.25 -7.52
C GLU A 167 6.60 -0.36 -8.92
N GLN A 168 7.71 -0.91 -9.45
CA GLN A 168 7.80 -1.44 -10.81
C GLN A 168 8.27 -2.91 -10.88
N ALA A 169 8.53 -3.55 -9.73
CA ALA A 169 9.15 -4.87 -9.73
C ALA A 169 8.49 -5.89 -8.82
N ILE A 170 8.05 -5.49 -7.61
CA ILE A 170 7.64 -6.42 -6.56
C ILE A 170 6.29 -5.99 -5.99
N PHE A 171 5.28 -6.85 -6.19
CA PHE A 171 3.91 -6.59 -5.75
C PHE A 171 3.37 -7.76 -4.94
N PRO A 172 2.45 -7.51 -3.98
CA PRO A 172 1.66 -8.54 -3.35
C PRO A 172 0.62 -9.11 -4.34
N LYS A 173 0.03 -10.24 -3.98
CA LYS A 173 -1.17 -10.71 -4.68
C LYS A 173 -2.25 -9.64 -4.59
N THR A 174 -2.76 -9.22 -5.74
CA THR A 174 -3.63 -8.05 -5.90
C THR A 174 -4.95 -8.47 -6.50
N ASP A 175 -6.04 -7.94 -5.96
CA ASP A 175 -7.39 -8.23 -6.43
C ASP A 175 -7.89 -7.15 -7.42
N PHE A 176 -7.51 -5.88 -7.20
CA PHE A 176 -8.05 -4.74 -7.94
C PHE A 176 -6.97 -3.74 -8.30
N LEU A 177 -7.07 -3.18 -9.51
CA LEU A 177 -6.17 -2.13 -9.98
C LEU A 177 -6.90 -0.80 -10.18
N TRP A 178 -6.22 0.25 -9.78
CA TRP A 178 -6.62 1.64 -9.94
C TRP A 178 -5.44 2.47 -10.42
N GLU A 179 -5.74 3.55 -11.10
CA GLU A 179 -4.71 4.51 -11.54
C GLU A 179 -5.15 5.95 -11.29
N ILE A 180 -4.19 6.78 -10.91
CA ILE A 180 -4.37 8.22 -10.89
C ILE A 180 -3.63 8.80 -12.10
N SER A 181 -4.39 9.37 -13.03
CA SER A 181 -3.87 9.97 -14.25
C SER A 181 -4.68 11.20 -14.62
N GLY A 182 -3.99 12.31 -14.96
CA GLY A 182 -4.63 13.56 -15.36
C GLY A 182 -5.59 14.14 -14.30
N GLY A 183 -5.24 14.01 -13.00
CA GLY A 183 -6.10 14.49 -11.91
C GLY A 183 -7.37 13.66 -11.69
N ASN A 184 -7.43 12.43 -12.17
CA ASN A 184 -8.59 11.55 -12.00
C ASN A 184 -8.18 10.19 -11.46
N LEU A 185 -8.94 9.66 -10.49
CA LEU A 185 -8.85 8.26 -10.08
C LEU A 185 -9.67 7.41 -11.06
N ARG A 186 -9.06 6.37 -11.62
CA ARG A 186 -9.70 5.45 -12.57
C ARG A 186 -9.64 4.02 -12.08
N TYR A 187 -10.78 3.37 -11.96
CA TYR A 187 -10.84 1.94 -11.74
C TYR A 187 -10.49 1.19 -13.04
N ARG A 188 -9.46 0.33 -13.00
CA ARG A 188 -9.02 -0.46 -14.13
C ARG A 188 -9.68 -1.85 -14.19
N GLY A 189 -10.11 -2.36 -13.03
CA GLY A 189 -10.80 -3.65 -12.96
C GLY A 189 -10.16 -4.60 -11.96
N LYS A 190 -10.63 -5.86 -12.03
CA LYS A 190 -10.05 -6.97 -11.28
C LYS A 190 -8.82 -7.53 -12.00
N VAL A 191 -7.86 -8.01 -11.23
CA VAL A 191 -6.71 -8.77 -11.75
C VAL A 191 -7.18 -10.21 -12.01
N PRO A 192 -6.82 -10.84 -13.17
CA PRO A 192 -5.86 -10.39 -14.17
C PRO A 192 -6.42 -9.47 -15.27
N ASP A 193 -7.75 -9.35 -15.44
CA ASP A 193 -8.36 -8.68 -16.60
C ASP A 193 -7.91 -7.21 -16.73
N ALA A 194 -7.70 -6.55 -15.60
CA ALA A 194 -7.26 -5.15 -15.53
C ALA A 194 -5.83 -4.91 -16.06
N LEU A 195 -5.02 -5.96 -16.22
CA LEU A 195 -3.61 -5.81 -16.58
C LEU A 195 -3.41 -5.25 -17.98
N THR A 196 -4.31 -5.57 -18.92
CA THR A 196 -4.24 -5.11 -20.33
C THR A 196 -4.42 -3.60 -20.48
N GLY A 197 -5.16 -2.97 -19.55
CA GLY A 197 -5.42 -1.53 -19.55
C GLY A 197 -4.59 -0.74 -18.54
N TRP A 198 -3.63 -1.36 -17.86
CA TRP A 198 -2.83 -0.71 -16.84
C TRP A 198 -1.69 0.10 -17.43
N GLU A 199 -1.87 1.42 -17.53
CA GLU A 199 -0.91 2.34 -18.16
C GLU A 199 0.43 2.39 -17.40
N HIS A 200 0.37 2.37 -16.05
CA HIS A 200 1.55 2.36 -15.18
C HIS A 200 2.12 0.96 -14.91
N ALA A 201 1.69 -0.05 -15.68
CA ALA A 201 2.23 -1.40 -15.51
C ALA A 201 3.74 -1.45 -15.72
N PRO A 202 4.46 -2.27 -14.91
CA PRO A 202 5.86 -2.56 -15.15
C PRO A 202 6.14 -3.02 -16.58
N GLN A 203 7.31 -2.66 -17.12
CA GLN A 203 7.66 -2.99 -18.49
C GLN A 203 7.63 -4.50 -18.77
N VAL A 204 7.98 -5.31 -17.78
CA VAL A 204 7.91 -6.78 -17.89
C VAL A 204 6.48 -7.27 -18.11
N ILE A 205 5.49 -6.71 -17.42
CA ILE A 205 4.08 -7.05 -17.59
C ILE A 205 3.59 -6.60 -18.97
N LYS A 206 3.93 -5.37 -19.39
CA LYS A 206 3.60 -4.87 -20.73
C LYS A 206 4.14 -5.78 -21.83
N ASN A 207 5.39 -6.21 -21.72
CA ASN A 207 6.02 -7.10 -22.69
C ASN A 207 5.36 -8.49 -22.73
N LEU A 208 4.99 -9.05 -21.58
CA LEU A 208 4.26 -10.31 -21.50
C LEU A 208 2.90 -10.21 -22.19
N ILE A 209 2.12 -9.18 -21.89
CA ILE A 209 0.82 -8.95 -22.51
C ILE A 209 0.95 -8.77 -24.01
N ALA A 210 1.92 -7.98 -24.49
CA ALA A 210 2.18 -7.78 -25.91
C ALA A 210 2.55 -9.08 -26.65
N SER A 211 3.13 -10.06 -25.92
CA SER A 211 3.43 -11.40 -26.46
C SER A 211 2.28 -12.41 -26.28
N GLY A 212 1.09 -11.96 -25.87
CA GLY A 212 -0.08 -12.83 -25.65
C GLY A 212 -0.05 -13.64 -24.35
N ARG A 213 0.90 -13.37 -23.44
CA ARG A 213 1.12 -14.11 -22.19
C ARG A 213 0.71 -13.28 -20.99
N CYS A 214 -0.59 -13.20 -20.72
CA CYS A 214 -1.09 -12.46 -19.55
C CYS A 214 -0.79 -13.27 -18.25
N PRO A 215 -0.10 -12.67 -17.24
CA PRO A 215 0.09 -13.33 -15.96
C PRO A 215 -1.22 -13.41 -15.17
N GLY A 216 -1.38 -14.46 -14.33
CA GLY A 216 -2.57 -14.66 -13.51
C GLY A 216 -2.71 -13.64 -12.39
N ASN A 217 -1.60 -13.04 -11.96
CA ASN A 217 -1.54 -11.92 -11.01
C ASN A 217 -0.24 -11.15 -11.24
N ILE A 218 0.03 -10.13 -10.38
CA ILE A 218 1.23 -9.30 -10.50
C ILE A 218 2.34 -9.70 -9.53
N THR A 219 2.23 -10.85 -8.87
CA THR A 219 3.31 -11.34 -8.03
C THR A 219 4.50 -11.80 -8.88
N LYS A 220 5.69 -11.82 -8.27
CA LYS A 220 6.91 -12.31 -8.93
C LYS A 220 6.71 -13.71 -9.52
N MET A 221 6.00 -14.60 -8.82
CA MET A 221 5.75 -15.98 -9.27
C MET A 221 4.84 -16.00 -10.49
N ASP A 222 3.73 -15.26 -10.49
CA ASP A 222 2.81 -15.20 -11.63
C ASP A 222 3.49 -14.64 -12.89
N ILE A 223 4.36 -13.64 -12.70
CA ILE A 223 5.15 -13.05 -13.80
C ILE A 223 6.13 -14.07 -14.36
N LEU A 224 6.85 -14.81 -13.50
CA LEU A 224 7.78 -15.85 -13.93
C LEU A 224 7.06 -17.01 -14.64
N GLU A 225 5.93 -17.46 -14.10
CA GLU A 225 5.10 -18.48 -14.76
C GLU A 225 4.66 -18.05 -16.16
N ALA A 226 4.16 -16.80 -16.30
CA ALA A 226 3.76 -16.28 -17.59
C ALA A 226 4.95 -16.16 -18.57
N ALA A 227 6.14 -15.84 -18.06
CA ALA A 227 7.36 -15.75 -18.87
C ALA A 227 7.83 -17.13 -19.39
N CYS A 228 7.62 -18.20 -18.57
CA CYS A 228 8.02 -19.56 -18.91
C CYS A 228 7.00 -20.33 -19.80
N ARG A 229 5.80 -19.79 -20.00
CA ARG A 229 4.83 -20.40 -20.94
C ARG A 229 5.35 -20.23 -22.35
N THR A 230 5.72 -21.35 -22.99
CA THR A 230 6.10 -21.44 -24.43
C THR A 230 4.88 -21.40 -25.34
#